data_4e76da019e869a440e10092a6adfde73
#
_entry.id   4e76da019e869a440e10092a6adfde73
#
_cell.length_a   1.000
_cell.length_b   1.000
_cell.length_c   1.000
_cell.angle_alpha   90.00
_cell.angle_beta   90.00
_cell.angle_gamma   90.00
#
_symmetry.space_group_name_H-M   'P 1'
#
loop_
_entity.id
_entity.type
_entity.pdbx_description
1 polymer ?
#
loop_
_entity_poly.entity_id
_entity_poly.type
_entity_poly.pdbx_seq_one_letter_code
_entity_poly.pdbx_strand_id
1 'polypeptide(L)'
;MWQDYLSKSERNLAAAERDLESGSYDPCVSRAYFAAFQAAISALLALTDFQRRGRYWDHGEIAAEFVRRLIHRQKVFPQTMASTLDDLKSRRHQADYDHRQISQRVAERSLGKARQLVQQVHTTLQEQRIL
;
A
#
# COMPACT_ATOMS: atom_id res chain seq x y z
N MET A 1 -0.34 17.56 2.32
CA MET A 1 -0.16 16.61 1.21
C MET A 1 -0.26 15.15 1.66
N TRP A 2 0.39 14.75 2.76
CA TRP A 2 0.31 13.37 3.23
C TRP A 2 -1.12 12.95 3.60
N GLN A 3 -1.95 13.87 4.09
CA GLN A 3 -3.34 13.61 4.44
C GLN A 3 -4.15 13.17 3.22
N ASP A 4 -3.88 13.76 2.06
CA ASP A 4 -4.58 13.42 0.82
C ASP A 4 -4.27 11.99 0.40
N TYR A 5 -3.02 11.57 0.53
CA TYR A 5 -2.63 10.20 0.20
C TYR A 5 -3.18 9.18 1.18
N LEU A 6 -3.22 9.52 2.47
CA LEU A 6 -3.84 8.64 3.45
C LEU A 6 -5.34 8.45 3.14
N SER A 7 -6.03 9.54 2.83
CA SER A 7 -7.45 9.49 2.46
C SER A 7 -7.68 8.65 1.20
N LYS A 8 -6.85 8.81 0.16
CA LYS A 8 -6.92 8.00 -1.06
C LYS A 8 -6.68 6.53 -0.76
N SER A 9 -5.69 6.25 0.11
CA SER A 9 -5.36 4.90 0.54
C SER A 9 -6.57 4.22 1.19
N GLU A 10 -7.22 4.90 2.11
CA GLU A 10 -8.38 4.36 2.82
C GLU A 10 -9.56 4.12 1.88
N ARG A 11 -9.79 5.03 0.92
CA ARG A 11 -10.85 4.86 -0.09
C ARG A 11 -10.57 3.67 -1.02
N ASN A 12 -9.32 3.49 -1.43
CA ASN A 12 -8.95 2.35 -2.25
C ASN A 12 -9.07 1.03 -1.48
N LEU A 13 -8.72 1.04 -0.19
CA LEU A 13 -8.90 -0.15 0.64
C LEU A 13 -10.37 -0.54 0.75
N ALA A 14 -11.25 0.43 1.02
CA ALA A 14 -12.68 0.18 1.09
C ALA A 14 -13.24 -0.33 -0.25
N ALA A 15 -12.76 0.23 -1.38
CA ALA A 15 -13.17 -0.24 -2.70
C ALA A 15 -12.70 -1.67 -2.96
N ALA A 16 -11.47 -2.01 -2.56
CA ALA A 16 -10.95 -3.37 -2.69
C ALA A 16 -11.79 -4.38 -1.87
N GLU A 17 -12.23 -3.99 -0.69
CA GLU A 17 -13.12 -4.81 0.15
C GLU A 17 -14.45 -5.08 -0.54
N ARG A 18 -15.06 -4.06 -1.15
CA ARG A 18 -16.30 -4.21 -1.92
C ARG A 18 -16.09 -5.09 -3.15
N ASP A 19 -14.96 -4.97 -3.82
CA ASP A 19 -14.63 -5.80 -4.97
C ASP A 19 -14.52 -7.28 -4.56
N LEU A 20 -13.89 -7.56 -3.42
CA LEU A 20 -13.78 -8.93 -2.92
C LEU A 20 -15.17 -9.52 -2.65
N GLU A 21 -16.05 -8.76 -1.99
CA GLU A 21 -17.40 -9.20 -1.68
C GLU A 21 -18.22 -9.49 -2.93
N SER A 22 -18.01 -8.73 -4.00
CA SER A 22 -18.73 -8.91 -5.28
C SER A 22 -18.09 -9.93 -6.21
N GLY A 23 -16.97 -10.56 -5.82
CA GLY A 23 -16.27 -11.51 -6.67
C GLY A 23 -15.43 -10.87 -7.77
N SER A 24 -15.17 -9.58 -7.69
CA SER A 24 -14.36 -8.83 -8.65
C SER A 24 -12.88 -8.88 -8.22
N TYR A 25 -12.23 -10.03 -8.44
CA TYR A 25 -10.92 -10.30 -7.86
C TYR A 25 -9.78 -9.51 -8.49
N ASP A 26 -9.79 -9.31 -9.81
CA ASP A 26 -8.76 -8.50 -10.48
C ASP A 26 -8.81 -7.05 -10.01
N PRO A 27 -9.97 -6.36 -10.01
CA PRO A 27 -10.06 -5.01 -9.45
C PRO A 27 -9.68 -4.96 -7.98
N CYS A 28 -10.05 -5.96 -7.17
CA CYS A 28 -9.68 -6.04 -5.76
C CYS A 28 -8.16 -5.94 -5.58
N VAL A 29 -7.42 -6.75 -6.34
CA VAL A 29 -5.96 -6.80 -6.27
C VAL A 29 -5.34 -5.46 -6.70
N SER A 30 -5.84 -4.87 -7.79
CA SER A 30 -5.34 -3.57 -8.25
C SER A 30 -5.56 -2.48 -7.22
N ARG A 31 -6.73 -2.42 -6.61
CA ARG A 31 -7.04 -1.41 -5.59
C ARG A 31 -6.29 -1.65 -4.30
N ALA A 32 -6.09 -2.91 -3.92
CA ALA A 32 -5.27 -3.26 -2.76
C ALA A 32 -3.83 -2.74 -2.92
N TYR A 33 -3.25 -2.92 -4.11
CA TYR A 33 -1.93 -2.36 -4.41
C TYR A 33 -1.90 -0.85 -4.25
N PHE A 34 -2.86 -0.14 -4.85
CA PHE A 34 -2.86 1.33 -4.75
C PHE A 34 -3.12 1.80 -3.33
N ALA A 35 -3.95 1.10 -2.55
CA ALA A 35 -4.13 1.43 -1.14
C ALA A 35 -2.80 1.37 -0.39
N ALA A 36 -2.06 0.28 -0.54
CA ALA A 36 -0.76 0.11 0.11
C ALA A 36 0.27 1.14 -0.38
N PHE A 37 0.32 1.38 -1.69
CA PHE A 37 1.26 2.32 -2.28
C PHE A 37 1.03 3.75 -1.77
N GLN A 38 -0.22 4.18 -1.75
CA GLN A 38 -0.58 5.52 -1.26
C GLN A 38 -0.37 5.65 0.24
N ALA A 39 -0.60 4.58 1.02
CA ALA A 39 -0.29 4.59 2.45
C ALA A 39 1.22 4.75 2.68
N ALA A 40 2.05 4.05 1.89
CA ALA A 40 3.50 4.18 1.99
C ALA A 40 3.96 5.61 1.65
N ILE A 41 3.38 6.23 0.61
CA ILE A 41 3.67 7.62 0.27
C ILE A 41 3.30 8.53 1.44
N SER A 42 2.11 8.36 2.00
CA SER A 42 1.64 9.15 3.15
C SER A 42 2.62 9.05 4.33
N ALA A 43 3.05 7.83 4.66
CA ALA A 43 3.99 7.61 5.75
C ALA A 43 5.35 8.27 5.49
N LEU A 44 5.88 8.15 4.28
CA LEU A 44 7.15 8.78 3.91
C LEU A 44 7.07 10.30 4.02
N LEU A 45 5.98 10.90 3.52
CA LEU A 45 5.81 12.35 3.58
C LEU A 45 5.61 12.85 5.00
N ALA A 46 4.88 12.10 5.84
CA ALA A 46 4.57 12.53 7.20
C ALA A 46 5.72 12.30 8.19
N LEU A 47 6.51 11.24 8.01
CA LEU A 47 7.48 10.77 8.99
C LEU A 47 8.94 11.04 8.60
N THR A 48 9.19 11.49 7.37
CA THR A 48 10.55 11.75 6.87
C THR A 48 10.58 13.06 6.07
N ASP A 49 11.76 13.43 5.62
CA ASP A 49 11.95 14.56 4.72
C ASP A 49 11.90 14.17 3.25
N PHE A 50 11.47 12.94 2.95
CA PHE A 50 11.37 12.44 1.59
C PHE A 50 10.40 13.31 0.76
N GLN A 51 10.81 13.64 -0.47
CA GLN A 51 10.00 14.41 -1.40
C GLN A 51 9.97 13.74 -2.76
N ARG A 52 8.87 13.94 -3.49
CA ARG A 52 8.75 13.43 -4.84
C ARG A 52 9.77 14.08 -5.76
N ARG A 53 10.41 13.25 -6.60
CA ARG A 53 11.29 13.71 -7.66
C ARG A 53 10.52 13.67 -8.97
N GLY A 54 10.37 14.81 -9.61
CA GLY A 54 9.67 14.89 -10.89
C GLY A 54 8.15 14.86 -10.73
N ARG A 55 7.46 14.46 -11.83
CA ARG A 55 5.99 14.59 -11.94
C ARG A 55 5.23 13.42 -11.32
N TYR A 56 5.82 12.23 -11.32
CA TYR A 56 5.13 11.02 -10.89
C TYR A 56 5.88 10.34 -9.75
N TRP A 57 5.13 9.57 -8.96
CA TRP A 57 5.73 8.72 -7.94
C TRP A 57 6.27 7.45 -8.60
N ASP A 58 7.51 7.12 -8.31
CA ASP A 58 8.17 5.92 -8.82
C ASP A 58 7.99 4.77 -7.82
N HIS A 59 7.41 3.66 -8.27
CA HIS A 59 7.16 2.51 -7.39
C HIS A 59 8.44 2.01 -6.72
N GLY A 60 9.50 1.80 -7.51
CA GLY A 60 10.77 1.26 -7.00
C GLY A 60 11.39 2.18 -5.95
N GLU A 61 11.35 3.50 -6.19
CA GLU A 61 11.85 4.47 -5.23
C GLU A 61 11.03 4.46 -3.93
N ILE A 62 9.71 4.45 -4.04
CA ILE A 62 8.83 4.44 -2.86
C ILE A 62 9.07 3.16 -2.04
N ALA A 63 9.12 2.00 -2.70
CA ALA A 63 9.34 0.73 -2.01
C ALA A 63 10.69 0.71 -1.30
N ALA A 64 11.76 1.14 -1.98
CA ALA A 64 13.11 1.17 -1.40
C ALA A 64 13.20 2.16 -0.24
N GLU A 65 12.66 3.36 -0.40
CA GLU A 65 12.71 4.40 0.63
C GLU A 65 11.86 4.02 1.85
N PHE A 66 10.72 3.38 1.64
CA PHE A 66 9.89 2.88 2.74
C PHE A 66 10.67 1.89 3.61
N VAL A 67 11.34 0.92 2.98
CA VAL A 67 12.13 -0.07 3.71
C VAL A 67 13.32 0.60 4.42
N ARG A 68 14.09 1.41 3.68
CA ARG A 68 15.30 2.02 4.20
C ARG A 68 15.02 2.97 5.36
N ARG A 69 14.04 3.85 5.20
CA ARG A 69 13.78 4.91 6.19
C ARG A 69 12.87 4.47 7.33
N LEU A 70 11.81 3.73 7.01
CA LEU A 70 10.75 3.46 7.99
C LEU A 70 10.87 2.09 8.64
N ILE A 71 11.46 1.10 7.98
CA ILE A 71 11.68 -0.21 8.55
C ILE A 71 13.07 -0.30 9.18
N HIS A 72 14.12 0.02 8.43
CA HIS A 72 15.50 -0.18 8.91
C HIS A 72 16.00 0.96 9.81
N ARG A 73 15.79 2.20 9.41
CA ARG A 73 16.33 3.36 10.14
C ARG A 73 15.46 3.72 11.35
N GLN A 74 14.20 4.05 11.13
CA GLN A 74 13.30 4.48 12.21
C GLN A 74 12.64 3.33 12.95
N LYS A 75 12.53 2.16 12.31
CA LYS A 75 11.95 0.94 12.90
C LYS A 75 10.52 1.15 13.38
N VAL A 76 9.75 2.00 12.69
CA VAL A 76 8.33 2.24 13.03
C VAL A 76 7.40 1.26 12.31
N PHE A 77 7.90 0.52 11.33
CA PHE A 77 7.17 -0.56 10.68
C PHE A 77 7.96 -1.87 10.79
N PRO A 78 7.28 -3.02 10.93
CA PRO A 78 7.96 -4.29 11.12
C PRO A 78 8.63 -4.80 9.85
N GLN A 79 9.68 -5.59 10.01
CA GLN A 79 10.41 -6.22 8.91
C GLN A 79 9.50 -7.07 8.01
N THR A 80 8.43 -7.63 8.57
CA THR A 80 7.47 -8.44 7.80
C THR A 80 6.77 -7.64 6.70
N MET A 81 6.83 -6.31 6.74
CA MET A 81 6.25 -5.45 5.71
C MET A 81 7.24 -5.06 4.61
N ALA A 82 8.49 -5.53 4.69
CA ALA A 82 9.52 -5.13 3.73
C ALA A 82 9.19 -5.50 2.29
N SER A 83 8.52 -6.63 2.06
CA SER A 83 8.18 -7.10 0.71
C SER A 83 6.75 -6.75 0.28
N THR A 84 5.97 -6.09 1.12
CA THR A 84 4.54 -5.89 0.87
C THR A 84 4.27 -5.18 -0.46
N LEU A 85 4.97 -4.07 -0.73
CA LEU A 85 4.72 -3.29 -1.95
C LEU A 85 5.10 -4.07 -3.21
N ASP A 86 6.24 -4.77 -3.18
CA ASP A 86 6.68 -5.57 -4.33
C ASP A 86 5.76 -6.76 -4.57
N ASP A 87 5.32 -7.43 -3.51
CA ASP A 87 4.38 -8.55 -3.61
C ASP A 87 3.06 -8.09 -4.23
N LEU A 88 2.52 -6.98 -3.76
CA LEU A 88 1.27 -6.44 -4.27
C LEU A 88 1.41 -5.93 -5.70
N LYS A 89 2.55 -5.34 -6.07
CA LYS A 89 2.80 -4.93 -7.44
C LYS A 89 2.81 -6.13 -8.38
N SER A 90 3.45 -7.24 -7.98
CA SER A 90 3.47 -8.47 -8.77
C SER A 90 2.06 -9.01 -8.99
N ARG A 91 1.22 -9.02 -7.95
CA ARG A 91 -0.17 -9.47 -8.07
C ARG A 91 -1.00 -8.55 -8.95
N ARG A 92 -0.80 -7.23 -8.83
CA ARG A 92 -1.48 -6.27 -9.71
C ARG A 92 -1.09 -6.50 -11.16
N HIS A 93 0.20 -6.72 -11.42
CA HIS A 93 0.66 -7.01 -12.79
C HIS A 93 -0.01 -8.26 -13.34
N GLN A 94 -0.10 -9.32 -12.54
CA GLN A 94 -0.81 -10.54 -12.90
C GLN A 94 -2.29 -10.26 -13.21
N ALA A 95 -2.96 -9.47 -12.35
CA ALA A 95 -4.37 -9.13 -12.51
C ALA A 95 -4.63 -8.36 -13.81
N ASP A 96 -3.71 -7.46 -14.18
CA ASP A 96 -3.89 -6.58 -15.34
C ASP A 96 -3.54 -7.27 -16.66
N TYR A 97 -2.59 -8.20 -16.65
CA TYR A 97 -2.01 -8.73 -17.91
C TYR A 97 -2.20 -10.23 -18.13
N ASP A 98 -2.57 -11.00 -17.12
CA ASP A 98 -2.91 -12.41 -17.33
C ASP A 98 -4.33 -12.51 -17.87
N HIS A 99 -4.56 -13.44 -18.80
CA HIS A 99 -5.91 -13.66 -19.36
C HIS A 99 -6.86 -14.35 -18.38
N ARG A 100 -6.31 -14.97 -17.32
CA ARG A 100 -7.11 -15.68 -16.31
C ARG A 100 -7.38 -14.73 -15.15
N GLN A 101 -8.59 -14.83 -14.58
CA GLN A 101 -8.93 -14.06 -13.40
C GLN A 101 -8.11 -14.52 -12.20
N ILE A 102 -7.71 -13.56 -11.37
CA ILE A 102 -7.10 -13.84 -10.06
C ILE A 102 -8.07 -14.67 -9.22
N SER A 103 -7.55 -15.66 -8.49
CA SER A 103 -8.37 -16.47 -7.60
C SER A 103 -8.83 -15.66 -6.39
N GLN A 104 -9.95 -16.10 -5.79
CA GLN A 104 -10.44 -15.51 -4.55
C GLN A 104 -9.37 -15.54 -3.45
N ARG A 105 -8.65 -16.65 -3.34
CA ARG A 105 -7.60 -16.82 -2.32
C ARG A 105 -6.48 -15.78 -2.48
N VAL A 106 -6.03 -15.55 -3.71
CA VAL A 106 -5.00 -14.55 -3.97
C VAL A 106 -5.52 -13.14 -3.67
N ALA A 107 -6.77 -12.84 -4.04
CA ALA A 107 -7.39 -11.55 -3.76
C ALA A 107 -7.50 -11.33 -2.24
N GLU A 108 -7.94 -12.33 -1.49
CA GLU A 108 -8.03 -12.25 -0.02
C GLU A 108 -6.67 -11.99 0.62
N ARG A 109 -5.63 -12.68 0.16
CA ARG A 109 -4.26 -12.48 0.67
C ARG A 109 -3.74 -11.10 0.36
N SER A 110 -3.96 -10.64 -0.86
CA SER A 110 -3.52 -9.30 -1.28
C SER A 110 -4.22 -8.21 -0.48
N LEU A 111 -5.53 -8.33 -0.30
CA LEU A 111 -6.30 -7.40 0.52
C LEU A 111 -5.82 -7.41 1.97
N GLY A 112 -5.54 -8.59 2.54
CA GLY A 112 -5.01 -8.71 3.90
C GLY A 112 -3.69 -8.00 4.09
N LYS A 113 -2.76 -8.14 3.14
CA LYS A 113 -1.46 -7.45 3.18
C LYS A 113 -1.63 -5.94 3.09
N ALA A 114 -2.49 -5.47 2.19
CA ALA A 114 -2.76 -4.05 2.03
C ALA A 114 -3.41 -3.48 3.30
N ARG A 115 -4.38 -4.19 3.86
CA ARG A 115 -5.06 -3.76 5.09
C ARG A 115 -4.06 -3.61 6.23
N GLN A 116 -3.16 -4.57 6.42
CA GLN A 116 -2.15 -4.51 7.47
C GLN A 116 -1.27 -3.28 7.34
N LEU A 117 -0.82 -2.97 6.12
CA LEU A 117 0.04 -1.80 5.90
C LEU A 117 -0.73 -0.50 6.12
N VAL A 118 -1.93 -0.37 5.58
CA VAL A 118 -2.75 0.84 5.74
C VAL A 118 -3.06 1.07 7.23
N GLN A 119 -3.45 0.03 7.95
CA GLN A 119 -3.75 0.14 9.38
C GLN A 119 -2.52 0.50 10.18
N GLN A 120 -1.35 -0.07 9.85
CA GLN A 120 -0.12 0.25 10.56
C GLN A 120 0.30 1.71 10.31
N VAL A 121 0.13 2.21 9.10
CA VAL A 121 0.39 3.62 8.81
C VAL A 121 -0.51 4.51 9.67
N HIS A 122 -1.81 4.23 9.67
CA HIS A 122 -2.77 5.01 10.45
C HIS A 122 -2.40 4.99 11.94
N THR A 123 -2.13 3.81 12.50
CA THR A 123 -1.76 3.64 13.90
C THR A 123 -0.47 4.39 14.24
N THR A 124 0.55 4.29 13.40
CA THR A 124 1.84 4.96 13.63
C THR A 124 1.67 6.48 13.64
N LEU A 125 0.88 7.03 12.70
CA LEU A 125 0.63 8.47 12.66
C LEU A 125 -0.15 8.94 13.90
N GLN A 126 -1.07 8.12 14.41
CA GLN A 126 -1.77 8.42 15.65
C GLN A 126 -0.80 8.40 16.86
N GLU A 127 0.01 7.36 16.97
CA GLU A 127 0.96 7.20 18.08
C GLU A 127 1.96 8.35 18.13
N GLN A 128 2.38 8.85 16.97
CA GLN A 128 3.30 9.98 16.90
C GLN A 128 2.59 11.33 16.95
N ARG A 129 1.30 11.34 17.20
CA ARG A 129 0.46 12.54 17.34
C ARG A 129 0.48 13.44 16.11
N ILE A 130 0.62 12.83 14.93
CA ILE A 130 0.55 13.53 13.66
C ILE A 130 -0.90 13.57 13.15
N LEU A 131 -1.62 12.52 13.43
CA LEU A 131 -3.04 12.40 13.10
C LEU A 131 -3.90 13.04 14.18
#